data_84ee1e747c1fc4cc02b27056ade6045e
#
_entry.id   84ee1e747c1fc4cc02b27056ade6045e
#
_cell.length_a   1.000
_cell.length_b   1.000
_cell.length_c   1.000
_cell.angle_alpha   90.00
_cell.angle_beta   90.00
_cell.angle_gamma   90.00
#
_symmetry.space_group_name_H-M   'P 1'
#
loop_
_entity.id
_entity.type
_entity.pdbx_description
1 polymer ?
#
loop_
_entity_poly.entity_id
_entity_poly.type
_entity_poly.pdbx_seq_one_letter_code
_entity_poly.pdbx_strand_id
1 'polypeptide(L)'
;LGAPFVMFYNAAGRHPETDLKAERVGIALSKDMKKWKRYPGNPVFAHEADGTITGDAHIQKMGDVYVMFYFSAFEPSRKYKAFNTFAASYDLVHWTDWKGADLIIPSKDYDELFAHKSYVVKHNGVVYHFYCAVNDAEQRGIAIATSKPMGRSQVHFPEREVKNRRMVMELDKGWKTWLCDKSAYGQADNAPTVVDIPHN
;
A
#
# COMPACT_ATOMS: atom_id res chain seq x y z
N LEU A 1 1.71 -18.04 -14.40
CA LEU A 1 0.31 -17.70 -14.05
C LEU A 1 -0.64 -17.71 -15.27
N GLY A 2 -0.14 -17.68 -16.50
CA GLY A 2 -0.94 -17.78 -17.73
C GLY A 2 -1.80 -16.57 -18.07
N ALA A 3 -1.56 -15.42 -17.45
CA ALA A 3 -2.23 -14.17 -17.75
C ALA A 3 -1.24 -12.99 -17.71
N PRO A 4 -1.38 -11.99 -18.60
CA PRO A 4 -0.47 -10.85 -18.66
C PRO A 4 -0.64 -9.86 -17.49
N PHE A 5 -1.80 -9.87 -16.80
CA PHE A 5 -2.07 -8.95 -15.69
C PHE A 5 -2.35 -9.72 -14.42
N VAL A 6 -1.66 -9.32 -13.35
CA VAL A 6 -1.81 -9.87 -12.00
C VAL A 6 -2.14 -8.71 -11.05
N MET A 7 -3.23 -8.84 -10.33
CA MET A 7 -3.62 -7.90 -9.28
C MET A 7 -3.39 -8.55 -7.92
N PHE A 8 -2.61 -7.91 -7.08
CA PHE A 8 -2.51 -8.26 -5.67
C PHE A 8 -3.58 -7.51 -4.88
N TYR A 9 -4.24 -8.18 -3.96
CA TYR A 9 -5.30 -7.57 -3.15
C TYR A 9 -5.31 -8.13 -1.74
N ASN A 10 -5.80 -7.33 -0.81
CA ASN A 10 -6.05 -7.78 0.55
C ASN A 10 -7.41 -8.47 0.63
N ALA A 11 -7.46 -9.58 1.34
CA ALA A 11 -8.69 -10.27 1.66
C ALA A 11 -8.81 -10.41 3.18
N ALA A 12 -9.82 -9.74 3.73
CA ALA A 12 -10.18 -9.88 5.14
C ALA A 12 -11.18 -11.02 5.32
N GLY A 13 -11.03 -11.75 6.40
CA GLY A 13 -11.89 -12.87 6.76
C GLY A 13 -11.68 -13.27 8.21
N ARG A 14 -12.16 -14.46 8.54
CA ARG A 14 -11.90 -15.10 9.83
C ARG A 14 -11.25 -16.45 9.62
N HIS A 15 -10.34 -16.82 10.50
CA HIS A 15 -9.75 -18.14 10.49
C HIS A 15 -10.83 -19.19 10.83
N PRO A 16 -10.98 -20.26 10.03
CA PRO A 16 -12.09 -21.20 10.17
C PRO A 16 -12.17 -21.87 11.54
N GLU A 17 -11.02 -22.13 12.16
CA GLU A 17 -10.94 -22.88 13.44
C GLU A 17 -10.92 -21.98 14.68
N THR A 18 -10.26 -20.80 14.58
CA THR A 18 -10.05 -19.92 15.73
C THR A 18 -11.02 -18.74 15.79
N ASP A 19 -11.78 -18.49 14.72
CA ASP A 19 -12.65 -17.32 14.52
C ASP A 19 -11.91 -15.97 14.64
N LEU A 20 -10.59 -15.98 14.68
CA LEU A 20 -9.80 -14.76 14.74
C LEU A 20 -9.82 -14.03 13.39
N LYS A 21 -9.90 -12.71 13.46
CA LYS A 21 -9.80 -11.88 12.26
C LYS A 21 -8.45 -12.13 11.58
N ALA A 22 -8.48 -12.36 10.29
CA ALA A 22 -7.30 -12.54 9.46
C ALA A 22 -7.40 -11.69 8.20
N GLU A 23 -6.30 -11.09 7.81
CA GLU A 23 -6.18 -10.40 6.52
C GLU A 23 -4.96 -10.95 5.80
N ARG A 24 -5.14 -11.34 4.55
CA ARG A 24 -4.15 -12.07 3.75
C ARG A 24 -4.04 -11.47 2.35
N VAL A 25 -2.91 -11.73 1.70
CA VAL A 25 -2.68 -11.30 0.31
C VAL A 25 -3.15 -12.38 -0.64
N GLY A 26 -4.05 -12.01 -1.54
CA GLY A 26 -4.49 -12.83 -2.65
C GLY A 26 -4.12 -12.22 -3.99
N ILE A 27 -4.23 -13.01 -5.06
CA ILE A 27 -4.07 -12.55 -6.44
C ILE A 27 -5.30 -12.84 -7.29
N ALA A 28 -5.54 -11.95 -8.24
CA ALA A 28 -6.47 -12.15 -9.33
C ALA A 28 -5.77 -11.95 -10.68
N LEU A 29 -6.19 -12.68 -11.65
CA LEU A 29 -5.60 -12.75 -12.99
C LEU A 29 -6.55 -12.18 -14.02
N SER A 30 -6.02 -11.45 -15.01
CA SER A 30 -6.81 -10.92 -16.12
C SER A 30 -6.03 -10.95 -17.42
N LYS A 31 -6.76 -11.10 -18.53
CA LYS A 31 -6.22 -10.97 -19.89
C LYS A 31 -6.40 -9.58 -20.47
N ASP A 32 -7.32 -8.78 -19.94
CA ASP A 32 -7.79 -7.53 -20.54
C ASP A 32 -7.96 -6.38 -19.54
N MET A 33 -7.60 -6.59 -18.26
CA MET A 33 -7.79 -5.68 -17.11
C MET A 33 -9.27 -5.34 -16.81
N LYS A 34 -10.21 -5.95 -17.52
CA LYS A 34 -11.66 -5.72 -17.33
C LYS A 34 -12.32 -6.88 -16.59
N LYS A 35 -11.95 -8.12 -16.96
CA LYS A 35 -12.47 -9.33 -16.32
C LYS A 35 -11.36 -9.96 -15.49
N TRP A 36 -11.62 -10.14 -14.20
CA TRP A 36 -10.67 -10.69 -13.24
C TRP A 36 -11.15 -12.02 -12.69
N LYS A 37 -10.26 -12.98 -12.62
CA LYS A 37 -10.50 -14.29 -12.02
C LYS A 37 -9.57 -14.47 -10.84
N ARG A 38 -10.12 -14.80 -9.68
CA ARG A 38 -9.31 -15.14 -8.49
C ARG A 38 -8.47 -16.37 -8.78
N TYR A 39 -7.21 -16.32 -8.33
CA TYR A 39 -6.34 -17.48 -8.40
C TYR A 39 -6.85 -18.57 -7.45
N PRO A 40 -6.94 -19.85 -7.92
CA PRO A 40 -7.52 -20.91 -7.10
C PRO A 40 -6.72 -21.23 -5.83
N GLY A 41 -5.41 -20.98 -5.84
CA GLY A 41 -4.52 -21.21 -4.69
C GLY A 41 -4.41 -20.03 -3.72
N ASN A 42 -5.36 -19.09 -3.73
CA ASN A 42 -5.37 -18.01 -2.74
C ASN A 42 -5.71 -18.52 -1.32
N PRO A 43 -5.18 -17.87 -0.28
CA PRO A 43 -4.24 -16.74 -0.31
C PRO A 43 -2.85 -17.18 -0.75
N VAL A 44 -2.11 -16.29 -1.45
CA VAL A 44 -0.73 -16.58 -1.88
C VAL A 44 0.30 -16.19 -0.83
N PHE A 45 -0.07 -15.31 0.12
CA PHE A 45 0.83 -14.92 1.19
C PHE A 45 0.08 -14.52 2.46
N ALA A 46 0.67 -14.93 3.59
CA ALA A 46 0.29 -14.56 4.94
C ALA A 46 1.55 -14.50 5.80
N HIS A 47 1.70 -13.48 6.62
CA HIS A 47 2.66 -13.52 7.73
C HIS A 47 2.09 -14.38 8.86
N GLU A 48 2.90 -14.99 9.66
CA GLU A 48 2.75 -16.31 10.30
C GLU A 48 1.56 -16.59 11.22
N ALA A 49 1.08 -15.66 12.04
CA ALA A 49 0.18 -16.03 13.13
C ALA A 49 -1.30 -15.78 12.83
N ASP A 50 -2.18 -16.59 13.43
CA ASP A 50 -3.62 -16.35 13.46
C ASP A 50 -3.93 -15.03 14.16
N GLY A 51 -4.92 -14.30 13.64
CA GLY A 51 -5.30 -12.99 14.16
C GLY A 51 -4.47 -11.83 13.65
N THR A 52 -3.46 -12.09 12.80
CA THR A 52 -2.63 -11.06 12.21
C THR A 52 -3.21 -10.48 10.92
N ILE A 53 -2.75 -9.30 10.57
CA ILE A 53 -3.04 -8.63 9.32
C ILE A 53 -1.78 -8.64 8.46
N THR A 54 -1.88 -9.13 7.23
CA THR A 54 -0.86 -9.03 6.20
C THR A 54 -1.47 -8.35 4.99
N GLY A 55 -0.97 -7.19 4.62
CA GLY A 55 -1.65 -6.41 3.59
C GLY A 55 -0.81 -5.38 2.85
N ASP A 56 -1.50 -4.71 1.94
CA ASP A 56 -0.99 -3.64 1.07
C ASP A 56 0.30 -4.03 0.32
N ALA A 57 0.26 -5.21 -0.31
CA ALA A 57 1.37 -5.77 -1.06
C ALA A 57 1.77 -4.87 -2.24
N HIS A 58 2.96 -4.29 -2.16
CA HIS A 58 3.58 -3.52 -3.23
C HIS A 58 4.68 -4.34 -3.90
N ILE A 59 4.45 -4.76 -5.15
CA ILE A 59 5.34 -5.67 -5.85
C ILE A 59 6.29 -4.91 -6.75
N GLN A 60 7.58 -5.24 -6.64
CA GLN A 60 8.61 -4.77 -7.56
C GLN A 60 9.40 -5.94 -8.13
N LYS A 61 9.78 -5.85 -9.40
CA LYS A 61 10.71 -6.79 -10.01
C LYS A 61 12.14 -6.24 -9.88
N MET A 62 13.00 -7.01 -9.23
CA MET A 62 14.41 -6.68 -9.00
C MET A 62 15.29 -7.77 -9.61
N GLY A 63 15.79 -7.53 -10.84
CA GLY A 63 16.47 -8.58 -11.60
C GLY A 63 15.50 -9.74 -11.91
N ASP A 64 15.85 -10.95 -11.48
CA ASP A 64 15.03 -12.14 -11.70
C ASP A 64 14.04 -12.41 -10.55
N VAL A 65 14.06 -11.59 -9.50
CA VAL A 65 13.26 -11.79 -8.29
C VAL A 65 12.14 -10.76 -8.23
N TYR A 66 10.96 -11.18 -7.81
CA TYR A 66 9.88 -10.29 -7.38
C TYR A 66 10.02 -10.05 -5.88
N VAL A 67 9.97 -8.80 -5.47
CA VAL A 67 9.98 -8.39 -4.07
C VAL A 67 8.63 -7.77 -3.74
N MET A 68 7.96 -8.32 -2.74
CA MET A 68 6.73 -7.80 -2.18
C MET A 68 7.07 -7.04 -0.91
N PHE A 69 6.94 -5.73 -0.93
CA PHE A 69 6.90 -4.92 0.28
C PHE A 69 5.48 -4.93 0.82
N TYR A 70 5.33 -5.24 2.09
CA TYR A 70 4.03 -5.37 2.74
C TYR A 70 4.09 -4.91 4.19
N PHE A 71 2.95 -4.71 4.83
CA PHE A 71 2.89 -4.52 6.27
C PHE A 71 2.26 -5.74 6.95
N SER A 72 2.68 -5.98 8.18
CA SER A 72 1.97 -6.85 9.10
C SER A 72 1.55 -6.09 10.36
N ALA A 73 0.49 -6.55 10.99
CA ALA A 73 0.01 -5.97 12.24
C ALA A 73 -0.52 -7.05 13.20
N PHE A 74 -0.45 -6.70 14.49
CA PHE A 74 -0.91 -7.53 15.60
C PHE A 74 -0.16 -8.85 15.76
N GLU A 75 1.13 -8.85 15.36
CA GLU A 75 2.01 -9.98 15.56
C GLU A 75 2.33 -10.18 17.06
N PRO A 76 2.01 -11.34 17.66
CA PRO A 76 2.29 -11.59 19.07
C PRO A 76 3.78 -11.55 19.43
N SER A 77 4.64 -11.83 18.46
CA SER A 77 6.10 -11.82 18.63
C SER A 77 6.73 -10.44 18.59
N ARG A 78 5.95 -9.39 18.26
CA ARG A 78 6.42 -8.00 18.15
C ARG A 78 5.94 -7.16 19.32
N LYS A 79 6.81 -6.20 19.72
CA LYS A 79 6.47 -5.20 20.75
C LYS A 79 5.61 -4.05 20.20
N TYR A 80 5.58 -3.87 18.90
CA TYR A 80 4.86 -2.81 18.18
C TYR A 80 3.67 -3.42 17.42
N LYS A 81 2.64 -2.61 17.22
CA LYS A 81 1.37 -3.09 16.64
C LYS A 81 1.41 -3.34 15.15
N ALA A 82 2.22 -2.58 14.41
CA ALA A 82 2.37 -2.74 12.96
C ALA A 82 3.76 -2.36 12.48
N PHE A 83 4.20 -2.98 11.40
CA PHE A 83 5.51 -2.78 10.81
C PHE A 83 5.49 -3.07 9.32
N ASN A 84 6.49 -2.56 8.58
CA ASN A 84 6.69 -2.91 7.19
C ASN A 84 7.90 -3.82 7.04
N THR A 85 7.77 -4.81 6.17
CA THR A 85 8.82 -5.77 5.84
C THR A 85 8.69 -6.21 4.38
N PHE A 86 9.33 -7.31 3.97
CA PHE A 86 9.25 -7.81 2.61
C PHE A 86 9.34 -9.32 2.51
N ALA A 87 8.86 -9.85 1.40
CA ALA A 87 9.05 -11.22 0.97
C ALA A 87 9.55 -11.26 -0.48
N ALA A 88 10.15 -12.35 -0.88
CA ALA A 88 10.68 -12.54 -2.22
C ALA A 88 10.07 -13.78 -2.90
N SER A 89 9.92 -13.71 -4.24
CA SER A 89 9.36 -14.78 -5.05
C SER A 89 9.96 -14.79 -6.45
N TYR A 90 10.03 -15.96 -7.08
CA TYR A 90 10.38 -16.10 -8.49
C TYR A 90 9.15 -16.24 -9.39
N ASP A 91 7.97 -16.53 -8.84
CA ASP A 91 6.78 -16.90 -9.62
C ASP A 91 5.50 -16.15 -9.24
N LEU A 92 5.56 -15.22 -8.26
CA LEU A 92 4.43 -14.43 -7.74
C LEU A 92 3.41 -15.24 -6.90
N VAL A 93 3.66 -16.50 -6.65
CA VAL A 93 2.78 -17.41 -5.91
C VAL A 93 3.45 -17.94 -4.65
N HIS A 94 4.70 -18.42 -4.79
CA HIS A 94 5.47 -18.96 -3.68
C HIS A 94 6.41 -17.87 -3.15
N TRP A 95 6.13 -17.41 -1.94
CA TRP A 95 6.86 -16.31 -1.31
C TRP A 95 7.72 -16.79 -0.16
N THR A 96 8.96 -16.35 -0.14
CA THR A 96 9.88 -16.52 0.98
C THR A 96 9.90 -15.24 1.78
N ASP A 97 9.44 -15.31 3.01
CA ASP A 97 9.37 -14.19 3.93
C ASP A 97 10.76 -13.83 4.49
N TRP A 98 11.03 -12.53 4.64
CA TRP A 98 12.23 -12.04 5.28
C TRP A 98 12.21 -12.35 6.78
N LYS A 99 13.30 -12.94 7.28
CA LYS A 99 13.44 -13.33 8.70
C LYS A 99 14.39 -12.43 9.51
N GLY A 100 14.88 -11.36 8.90
CA GLY A 100 15.73 -10.37 9.58
C GLY A 100 14.93 -9.26 10.27
N ALA A 101 15.58 -8.13 10.51
CA ALA A 101 14.94 -6.95 11.09
C ALA A 101 13.87 -6.37 10.15
N ASP A 102 12.76 -5.91 10.73
CA ASP A 102 11.71 -5.24 9.99
C ASP A 102 12.22 -3.93 9.37
N LEU A 103 11.73 -3.57 8.20
CA LEU A 103 12.24 -2.40 7.45
C LEU A 103 11.83 -1.09 8.09
N ILE A 104 10.57 -0.98 8.48
CA ILE A 104 10.01 0.20 9.15
C ILE A 104 9.22 -0.27 10.36
N ILE A 105 9.54 0.30 11.49
CA ILE A 105 8.84 0.08 12.78
C ILE A 105 8.44 1.42 13.37
N PRO A 106 7.44 1.48 14.26
CA PRO A 106 7.18 2.64 15.07
C PRO A 106 8.45 3.12 15.78
N SER A 107 8.81 4.37 15.59
CA SER A 107 10.09 4.90 16.11
C SER A 107 10.04 6.38 16.46
N LYS A 108 8.96 7.07 16.18
CA LYS A 108 8.74 8.48 16.37
C LYS A 108 7.35 8.73 16.95
N ASP A 109 7.18 9.88 17.56
CA ASP A 109 5.92 10.37 18.12
C ASP A 109 4.77 10.46 17.09
N TYR A 110 5.08 10.57 15.82
CA TYR A 110 4.07 10.57 14.76
C TYR A 110 3.67 9.17 14.27
N ASP A 111 4.40 8.10 14.62
CA ASP A 111 4.12 6.72 14.18
C ASP A 111 4.04 5.69 15.32
N GLU A 112 3.93 6.14 16.57
CA GLU A 112 3.95 5.30 17.78
C GLU A 112 2.94 4.17 17.76
N LEU A 113 1.75 4.42 17.23
CA LEU A 113 0.67 3.43 17.21
C LEU A 113 0.82 2.46 16.04
N PHE A 114 1.06 2.97 14.83
CA PHE A 114 1.24 2.16 13.62
C PHE A 114 2.24 2.78 12.66
N ALA A 115 3.16 1.97 12.15
CA ALA A 115 3.92 2.20 10.94
C ALA A 115 3.55 1.11 9.92
N HIS A 116 2.61 1.40 9.01
CA HIS A 116 2.01 0.38 8.14
C HIS A 116 1.74 0.91 6.73
N LYS A 117 1.27 0.04 5.81
CA LYS A 117 0.98 0.37 4.40
C LYS A 117 2.22 0.81 3.63
N SER A 118 2.73 -0.07 2.81
CA SER A 118 4.04 0.06 2.17
C SER A 118 3.90 0.56 0.73
N TYR A 119 4.67 1.58 0.37
CA TYR A 119 4.89 1.94 -1.02
C TYR A 119 6.36 2.33 -1.24
N VAL A 120 7.09 1.55 -2.02
CA VAL A 120 8.54 1.71 -2.18
C VAL A 120 8.89 2.09 -3.60
N VAL A 121 9.67 3.14 -3.77
CA VAL A 121 10.21 3.55 -5.07
C VAL A 121 11.70 3.83 -4.98
N LYS A 122 12.42 3.61 -6.07
CA LYS A 122 13.82 3.99 -6.21
C LYS A 122 13.92 5.11 -7.26
N HIS A 123 14.55 6.20 -6.86
CA HIS A 123 14.81 7.33 -7.74
C HIS A 123 16.20 7.92 -7.48
N ASN A 124 16.97 8.17 -8.54
CA ASN A 124 18.32 8.73 -8.47
C ASN A 124 19.24 8.04 -7.44
N GLY A 125 19.16 6.71 -7.36
CA GLY A 125 19.99 5.91 -6.46
C GLY A 125 19.59 5.98 -4.98
N VAL A 126 18.45 6.59 -4.67
CA VAL A 126 17.84 6.63 -3.33
C VAL A 126 16.58 5.78 -3.33
N VAL A 127 16.38 4.95 -2.32
CA VAL A 127 15.13 4.25 -2.06
C VAL A 127 14.29 5.11 -1.13
N TYR A 128 13.04 5.31 -1.50
CA TYR A 128 12.02 6.01 -0.75
C TYR A 128 10.94 5.01 -0.36
N HIS A 129 10.75 4.83 0.93
CA HIS A 129 9.71 3.98 1.49
C HIS A 129 8.65 4.86 2.14
N PHE A 130 7.55 5.07 1.45
CA PHE A 130 6.38 5.76 1.98
C PHE A 130 5.55 4.80 2.80
N TYR A 131 5.04 5.27 3.93
CA TYR A 131 4.18 4.48 4.80
C TYR A 131 3.15 5.35 5.52
N CYS A 132 2.06 4.75 5.94
CA CYS A 132 1.08 5.40 6.79
C CYS A 132 1.58 5.38 8.23
N ALA A 133 1.80 6.55 8.79
CA ALA A 133 2.14 6.76 10.18
C ALA A 133 0.87 7.11 10.99
N VAL A 134 0.73 6.54 12.17
CA VAL A 134 -0.38 6.82 13.09
C VAL A 134 0.19 6.99 14.50
N ASN A 135 -0.10 8.12 15.12
CA ASN A 135 0.31 8.40 16.49
C ASN A 135 -0.72 7.89 17.52
N ASP A 136 -0.41 8.02 18.80
CA ASP A 136 -1.28 7.57 19.90
C ASP A 136 -2.62 8.33 19.97
N ALA A 137 -2.68 9.54 19.41
CA ALA A 137 -3.93 10.30 19.26
C ALA A 137 -4.75 9.88 18.02
N GLU A 138 -4.37 8.77 17.35
CA GLU A 138 -4.99 8.24 16.12
C GLU A 138 -4.94 9.19 14.92
N GLN A 139 -4.13 10.22 14.97
CA GLN A 139 -3.88 11.08 13.81
C GLN A 139 -3.06 10.32 12.78
N ARG A 140 -3.41 10.51 11.50
CA ARG A 140 -2.81 9.77 10.39
C ARG A 140 -2.11 10.70 9.43
N GLY A 141 -0.96 10.26 8.93
CA GLY A 141 -0.18 10.95 7.91
C GLY A 141 0.61 9.99 7.06
N ILE A 142 1.23 10.52 6.01
CA ILE A 142 2.20 9.79 5.21
C ILE A 142 3.58 10.19 5.69
N ALA A 143 4.34 9.21 6.14
CA ALA A 143 5.74 9.38 6.47
C ALA A 143 6.63 8.73 5.41
N ILE A 144 7.91 9.07 5.43
CA ILE A 144 8.90 8.57 4.47
C ILE A 144 10.19 8.19 5.18
N ALA A 145 10.70 7.00 4.85
CA ALA A 145 12.06 6.60 5.15
C ALA A 145 12.90 6.54 3.87
N THR A 146 14.16 6.90 3.96
CA THR A 146 15.06 6.97 2.80
C THR A 146 16.36 6.22 3.06
N SER A 147 16.92 5.58 2.02
CA SER A 147 18.18 4.83 2.11
C SER A 147 19.41 5.71 2.22
N LYS A 148 19.28 7.02 2.05
CA LYS A 148 20.35 8.01 2.24
C LYS A 148 19.82 9.16 3.07
N PRO A 149 20.64 9.80 3.92
CA PRO A 149 20.25 11.02 4.62
C PRO A 149 19.79 12.09 3.62
N MET A 150 18.61 12.66 3.85
CA MET A 150 18.07 13.76 3.06
C MET A 150 17.70 14.91 3.99
N GLY A 151 18.33 16.06 3.76
CA GLY A 151 17.91 17.31 4.42
C GLY A 151 16.54 17.74 3.87
N ARG A 152 15.71 18.33 4.71
CA ARG A 152 14.38 18.84 4.30
C ARG A 152 14.47 19.88 3.17
N SER A 153 15.59 20.61 3.07
CA SER A 153 15.85 21.60 2.03
C SER A 153 16.30 21.04 0.68
N GLN A 154 16.50 19.72 0.57
CA GLN A 154 17.06 19.09 -0.65
C GLN A 154 16.02 18.48 -1.57
N VAL A 155 14.75 18.54 -1.21
CA VAL A 155 13.66 18.11 -2.10
C VAL A 155 13.32 19.28 -3.03
N HIS A 156 14.22 19.59 -3.97
CA HIS A 156 13.87 20.38 -5.12
C HIS A 156 13.27 19.42 -6.15
N PHE A 157 11.98 19.52 -6.37
CA PHE A 157 11.41 19.00 -7.61
C PHE A 157 11.93 19.89 -8.73
N PRO A 158 12.80 19.40 -9.64
CA PRO A 158 13.20 20.21 -10.77
C PRO A 158 11.94 20.57 -11.53
N GLU A 159 11.76 21.86 -11.86
CA GLU A 159 10.78 22.27 -12.86
C GLU A 159 11.03 21.41 -14.08
N ARG A 160 10.18 20.44 -14.31
CA ARG A 160 10.24 19.67 -15.55
C ARG A 160 9.71 20.57 -16.65
N GLU A 161 10.60 21.09 -17.49
CA GLU A 161 10.21 21.40 -18.86
C GLU A 161 9.58 20.12 -19.43
N VAL A 162 8.27 20.09 -19.46
CA VAL A 162 7.50 19.02 -20.11
C VAL A 162 7.63 19.21 -21.61
N LYS A 163 8.77 18.80 -22.17
CA LYS A 163 8.88 18.63 -23.62
C LYS A 163 8.01 17.46 -24.04
N ASN A 164 6.78 17.81 -24.41
CA ASN A 164 5.87 17.15 -25.36
C ASN A 164 5.96 15.62 -25.55
N ARG A 165 5.77 14.80 -24.52
CA ARG A 165 5.44 13.36 -24.70
C ARG A 165 4.48 12.78 -23.66
N ARG A 166 3.81 13.61 -22.89
CA ARG A 166 2.72 13.15 -22.01
C ARG A 166 1.45 13.86 -22.40
N MET A 167 0.37 13.10 -22.53
CA MET A 167 -0.97 13.66 -22.51
C MET A 167 -1.15 14.26 -21.11
N VAL A 168 -1.16 15.59 -21.03
CA VAL A 168 -1.53 16.29 -19.79
C VAL A 168 -3.05 16.29 -19.76
N MET A 169 -3.64 15.46 -18.91
CA MET A 169 -5.04 15.64 -18.53
C MET A 169 -5.06 16.70 -17.43
N GLU A 170 -5.70 17.83 -17.68
CA GLU A 170 -6.05 18.77 -16.61
C GLU A 170 -7.11 18.11 -15.73
N LEU A 171 -6.70 17.65 -14.54
CA LEU A 171 -7.58 17.02 -13.56
C LEU A 171 -8.12 18.03 -12.52
N ASP A 172 -7.87 19.31 -12.74
CA ASP A 172 -8.23 20.40 -11.85
C ASP A 172 -9.60 21.01 -12.13
N LYS A 173 -10.20 20.71 -13.28
CA LYS A 173 -11.49 21.25 -13.71
C LYS A 173 -12.57 20.19 -13.84
N GLY A 174 -13.77 20.58 -13.53
CA GLY A 174 -14.95 19.73 -13.74
C GLY A 174 -15.14 18.59 -12.73
N TRP A 175 -14.44 18.62 -11.60
CA TRP A 175 -14.67 17.67 -10.52
C TRP A 175 -16.06 17.87 -9.92
N LYS A 176 -16.76 16.75 -9.72
CA LYS A 176 -18.04 16.73 -9.03
C LYS A 176 -17.83 16.26 -7.62
N THR A 177 -18.14 17.10 -6.65
CA THR A 177 -18.11 16.74 -5.23
C THR A 177 -19.52 16.64 -4.68
N TRP A 178 -19.71 15.70 -3.78
CA TRP A 178 -20.94 15.56 -2.98
C TRP A 178 -20.56 15.74 -1.52
N LEU A 179 -21.25 16.62 -0.83
CA LEU A 179 -21.23 16.66 0.62
C LEU A 179 -22.06 15.48 1.12
N CYS A 180 -21.38 14.43 1.56
CA CYS A 180 -22.02 13.32 2.26
C CYS A 180 -21.95 13.56 3.75
N ASP A 181 -23.10 13.71 4.40
CA ASP A 181 -23.18 13.54 5.84
C ASP A 181 -22.89 12.07 6.17
N LYS A 182 -22.15 11.81 7.27
CA LYS A 182 -21.78 10.45 7.69
C LYS A 182 -22.99 9.52 7.90
N SER A 183 -24.18 10.07 8.07
CA SER A 183 -25.46 9.34 8.20
C SER A 183 -26.07 8.89 6.87
N ALA A 184 -25.59 9.40 5.73
CA ALA A 184 -26.21 9.20 4.41
C ALA A 184 -25.34 8.37 3.45
N TYR A 185 -24.57 7.42 3.95
CA TYR A 185 -23.86 6.48 3.10
C TYR A 185 -24.88 5.63 2.34
N GLY A 186 -25.21 6.04 1.10
CA GLY A 186 -26.11 5.33 0.20
C GLY A 186 -27.30 6.12 -0.37
N GLN A 187 -27.48 7.39 0.02
CA GLN A 187 -28.53 8.25 -0.56
C GLN A 187 -27.89 9.57 -1.03
N ALA A 188 -27.52 9.64 -2.29
CA ALA A 188 -27.05 10.88 -2.93
C ALA A 188 -28.25 11.61 -3.56
N ASP A 189 -29.01 12.33 -2.74
CA ASP A 189 -30.13 13.18 -3.23
C ASP A 189 -29.69 14.63 -3.57
N ASN A 190 -28.43 14.96 -3.43
CA ASN A 190 -27.92 16.29 -3.74
C ASN A 190 -27.21 16.30 -5.09
N ALA A 191 -27.58 17.25 -5.96
CA ALA A 191 -26.87 17.48 -7.20
C ALA A 191 -25.38 17.74 -6.95
N PRO A 192 -24.47 17.12 -7.71
CA PRO A 192 -23.04 17.34 -7.53
C PRO A 192 -22.67 18.80 -7.82
N THR A 193 -21.88 19.40 -6.95
CA THR A 193 -21.28 20.72 -7.21
C THR A 193 -20.02 20.52 -8.04
N VAL A 194 -19.91 21.26 -9.16
CA VAL A 194 -18.69 21.32 -9.94
C VAL A 194 -17.72 22.27 -9.24
N VAL A 195 -16.51 21.81 -8.97
CA VAL A 195 -15.45 22.60 -8.34
C VAL A 195 -14.17 22.50 -9.16
N ASP A 196 -13.43 23.58 -9.23
CA ASP A 196 -12.05 23.58 -9.70
C ASP A 196 -11.13 23.38 -8.50
N ILE A 197 -10.17 22.49 -8.60
CA ILE A 197 -9.20 22.25 -7.53
C ILE A 197 -8.10 23.31 -7.70
N PRO A 198 -7.87 24.17 -6.69
CA PRO A 198 -6.80 25.15 -6.79
C PRO A 198 -5.44 24.44 -6.86
N HIS A 199 -4.60 24.87 -7.78
CA HIS A 199 -3.19 24.50 -7.80
C HIS A 199 -2.46 25.26 -6.70
N ASN A 200 -1.87 24.55 -5.77
CA ASN A 200 -0.87 25.05 -4.83
C ASN A 200 0.53 24.70 -5.31
#